data_45ed824d62207933296fcfdd32d23083
#
_entry.id   45ed824d62207933296fcfdd32d23083
#
_cell.length_a   1.000
_cell.length_b   1.000
_cell.length_c   1.000
_cell.angle_alpha   90.00
_cell.angle_beta   90.00
_cell.angle_gamma   90.00
#
_symmetry.space_group_name_H-M   'P 1'
#
loop_
_entity.id
_entity.type
_entity.pdbx_description
1 polymer ?
#
loop_
_entity_poly.entity_id
_entity_poly.type
_entity_poly.pdbx_seq_one_letter_code
_entity_poly.pdbx_strand_id
1 'polypeptide(L)'
;SGKSTLANVIAGRPGYEITEGQVRLGDIRLNQLEPETRAHHGVFLAFQYPTEIPGVSNMEFLKADVDSHRAEQNLEELSTVEFMRLARAAAEQLDLTPEFLKRGVNEGFSGGEKKRNEILQMLLLEPKLAILDETDSGLDIDALQTVARGVNEFSNHDNCIVLVTHYQRLLDYIEPNYVHVMVDGKIALTGDKKLALELESNGYGWITDT
;
A
#
# COMPACT_ATOMS: atom_id res chain seq x y z
N SER A 1 -12.08 14.65 3.40
CA SER A 1 -11.04 14.81 4.43
C SER A 1 -9.62 14.99 3.83
N GLY A 2 -9.34 14.50 2.60
CA GLY A 2 -8.04 14.68 1.92
C GLY A 2 -7.03 13.54 2.09
N LYS A 3 -7.39 12.40 2.72
CA LYS A 3 -6.47 11.26 2.94
C LYS A 3 -5.94 10.66 1.64
N SER A 4 -6.83 10.28 0.72
CA SER A 4 -6.43 9.74 -0.59
C SER A 4 -5.71 10.77 -1.46
N THR A 5 -6.05 12.07 -1.31
CA THR A 5 -5.29 13.15 -1.94
C THR A 5 -3.85 13.18 -1.46
N LEU A 6 -3.63 13.10 -0.15
CA LEU A 6 -2.29 13.03 0.44
C LEU A 6 -1.51 11.80 -0.07
N ALA A 7 -2.15 10.63 -0.09
CA ALA A 7 -1.56 9.40 -0.62
C ALA A 7 -1.11 9.58 -2.09
N ASN A 8 -1.98 10.11 -2.95
CA ASN A 8 -1.68 10.36 -4.36
C ASN A 8 -0.56 11.40 -4.54
N VAL A 9 -0.55 12.47 -3.73
CA VAL A 9 0.53 13.50 -3.75
C VAL A 9 1.87 12.88 -3.38
N ILE A 10 1.94 12.05 -2.34
CA ILE A 10 3.19 11.39 -1.92
C ILE A 10 3.69 10.44 -3.02
N ALA A 11 2.79 9.69 -3.64
CA ALA A 11 3.12 8.78 -4.75
C ALA A 11 3.48 9.52 -6.06
N GLY A 12 3.21 10.82 -6.16
CA GLY A 12 3.51 11.62 -7.36
C GLY A 12 2.51 11.47 -8.48
N ARG A 13 1.27 11.05 -8.17
CA ARG A 13 0.25 10.86 -9.20
C ARG A 13 0.04 12.14 -10.03
N PRO A 14 0.02 12.06 -11.37
CA PRO A 14 -0.25 13.19 -12.24
C PRO A 14 -1.58 13.90 -11.91
N GLY A 15 -1.63 15.21 -12.09
CA GLY A 15 -2.80 16.03 -11.79
C GLY A 15 -2.84 16.62 -10.38
N TYR A 16 -1.82 16.36 -9.57
CA TYR A 16 -1.62 16.99 -8.26
C TYR A 16 -0.36 17.84 -8.27
N GLU A 17 -0.44 19.06 -7.73
CA GLU A 17 0.68 19.98 -7.60
C GLU A 17 0.90 20.33 -6.12
N ILE A 18 2.16 20.29 -5.67
CA ILE A 18 2.55 20.77 -4.35
C ILE A 18 2.91 22.24 -4.47
N THR A 19 1.99 23.14 -4.07
CA THR A 19 2.18 24.57 -4.15
C THR A 19 3.12 25.10 -3.07
N GLU A 20 3.10 24.49 -1.89
CA GLU A 20 3.95 24.86 -0.75
C GLU A 20 4.38 23.64 0.04
N GLY A 21 5.48 23.77 0.79
CA GLY A 21 6.01 22.72 1.64
C GLY A 21 6.86 21.67 0.90
N GLN A 22 7.16 20.59 1.58
CA GLN A 22 7.98 19.51 1.01
C GLN A 22 7.55 18.14 1.52
N VAL A 23 7.67 17.14 0.67
CA VAL A 23 7.55 15.72 1.00
C VAL A 23 8.93 15.10 0.92
N ARG A 24 9.32 14.37 1.96
CA ARG A 24 10.64 13.71 2.05
C ARG A 24 10.47 12.25 2.45
N LEU A 25 11.32 11.40 1.87
CA LEU A 25 11.55 10.03 2.30
C LEU A 25 13.02 9.92 2.74
N GLY A 26 13.25 9.95 4.03
CA GLY A 26 14.61 10.13 4.58
C GLY A 26 15.23 11.44 4.07
N ASP A 27 16.38 11.34 3.42
CA ASP A 27 17.09 12.50 2.84
C ASP A 27 16.59 12.89 1.43
N ILE A 28 15.74 12.09 0.83
CA ILE A 28 15.25 12.30 -0.55
C ILE A 28 14.05 13.22 -0.54
N ARG A 29 14.12 14.33 -1.30
CA ARG A 29 12.98 15.21 -1.54
C ARG A 29 12.17 14.71 -2.73
N LEU A 30 10.91 14.35 -2.50
CA LEU A 30 10.04 13.74 -3.50
C LEU A 30 9.33 14.76 -4.43
N ASN A 31 9.23 16.03 -4.03
CA ASN A 31 8.38 17.03 -4.70
C ASN A 31 8.50 17.09 -6.24
N GLN A 32 9.71 16.96 -6.77
CA GLN A 32 10.00 17.13 -8.20
C GLN A 32 10.31 15.80 -8.90
N LEU A 33 10.15 14.68 -8.19
CA LEU A 33 10.40 13.37 -8.77
C LEU A 33 9.13 12.84 -9.43
N GLU A 34 9.30 12.28 -10.61
CA GLU A 34 8.24 11.56 -11.32
C GLU A 34 7.81 10.29 -10.53
N PRO A 35 6.58 9.79 -10.74
CA PRO A 35 6.07 8.62 -10.01
C PRO A 35 7.00 7.42 -10.06
N GLU A 36 7.56 7.12 -11.24
CA GLU A 36 8.48 6.00 -11.46
C GLU A 36 9.75 6.14 -10.61
N THR A 37 10.30 7.35 -10.56
CA THR A 37 11.49 7.65 -9.75
C THR A 37 11.16 7.51 -8.25
N ARG A 38 9.98 7.93 -7.80
CA ARG A 38 9.55 7.73 -6.40
C ARG A 38 9.39 6.25 -6.08
N ALA A 39 8.82 5.46 -6.99
CA ALA A 39 8.72 4.01 -6.83
C ALA A 39 10.11 3.39 -6.67
N HIS A 40 11.07 3.71 -7.52
CA HIS A 40 12.46 3.24 -7.42
C HIS A 40 13.16 3.66 -6.13
N HIS A 41 12.78 4.78 -5.53
CA HIS A 41 13.26 5.17 -4.19
C HIS A 41 12.54 4.43 -3.05
N GLY A 42 11.56 3.61 -3.36
CA GLY A 42 10.85 2.74 -2.43
C GLY A 42 9.53 3.32 -1.93
N VAL A 43 8.85 4.18 -2.71
CA VAL A 43 7.47 4.59 -2.46
C VAL A 43 6.52 3.64 -3.18
N PHE A 44 5.62 3.00 -2.45
CA PHE A 44 4.58 2.12 -2.99
C PHE A 44 3.20 2.66 -2.64
N LEU A 45 2.28 2.63 -3.58
CA LEU A 45 0.87 3.01 -3.37
C LEU A 45 -0.04 1.85 -3.81
N ALA A 46 -0.74 1.25 -2.86
CA ALA A 46 -1.88 0.40 -3.16
C ALA A 46 -3.10 1.28 -3.43
N PHE A 47 -3.68 1.14 -4.61
CA PHE A 47 -4.77 2.00 -5.07
C PHE A 47 -6.12 1.58 -4.49
N GLN A 48 -6.98 2.54 -4.24
CA GLN A 48 -8.39 2.26 -3.90
C GLN A 48 -9.07 1.39 -4.98
N TYR A 49 -8.78 1.67 -6.25
CA TYR A 49 -9.30 0.94 -7.42
C TYR A 49 -8.15 0.48 -8.31
N PRO A 50 -7.63 -0.74 -8.11
CA PRO A 50 -6.54 -1.28 -8.93
C PRO A 50 -6.96 -1.44 -10.40
N THR A 51 -6.08 -0.99 -11.31
CA THR A 51 -6.33 -1.06 -12.75
C THR A 51 -6.16 -2.49 -13.28
N GLU A 52 -6.98 -2.88 -14.24
CA GLU A 52 -6.82 -4.13 -14.98
C GLU A 52 -5.84 -3.92 -16.14
N ILE A 53 -4.96 -4.89 -16.37
CA ILE A 53 -4.02 -4.91 -17.50
C ILE A 53 -4.25 -6.20 -18.30
N PRO A 54 -5.20 -6.19 -19.25
CA PRO A 54 -5.52 -7.39 -20.03
C PRO A 54 -4.32 -7.87 -20.85
N GLY A 55 -4.16 -9.18 -20.91
CA GLY A 55 -3.13 -9.82 -21.73
C GLY A 55 -1.72 -9.82 -21.13
N VAL A 56 -1.52 -9.24 -19.96
CA VAL A 56 -0.26 -9.32 -19.18
C VAL A 56 -0.54 -10.15 -17.94
N SER A 57 0.15 -11.27 -17.77
CA SER A 57 0.00 -12.10 -16.58
C SER A 57 0.58 -11.42 -15.34
N ASN A 58 0.03 -11.72 -14.16
CA ASN A 58 0.61 -11.25 -12.89
C ASN A 58 2.09 -11.64 -12.76
N MET A 59 2.46 -12.85 -13.19
CA MET A 59 3.85 -13.32 -13.14
C MET A 59 4.77 -12.41 -13.96
N GLU A 60 4.39 -12.07 -15.19
CA GLU A 60 5.20 -11.20 -16.07
C GLU A 60 5.28 -9.78 -15.53
N PHE A 61 4.14 -9.24 -15.10
CA PHE A 61 4.06 -7.90 -14.52
C PHE A 61 4.93 -7.78 -13.27
N LEU A 62 4.76 -8.69 -12.31
CA LEU A 62 5.50 -8.68 -11.04
C LEU A 62 7.01 -8.88 -11.26
N LYS A 63 7.39 -9.76 -12.21
CA LYS A 63 8.82 -9.95 -12.54
C LYS A 63 9.43 -8.68 -13.14
N ALA A 64 8.75 -8.06 -14.09
CA ALA A 64 9.23 -6.83 -14.72
C ALA A 64 9.39 -5.69 -13.68
N ASP A 65 8.46 -5.58 -12.74
CA ASP A 65 8.49 -4.57 -11.68
C ASP A 65 9.66 -4.81 -10.72
N VAL A 66 9.83 -6.05 -10.23
CA VAL A 66 10.96 -6.44 -9.36
C VAL A 66 12.30 -6.22 -10.07
N ASP A 67 12.42 -6.64 -11.34
CA ASP A 67 13.68 -6.46 -12.11
C ASP A 67 13.99 -4.97 -12.32
N SER A 68 12.99 -4.13 -12.58
CA SER A 68 13.14 -2.67 -12.69
C SER A 68 13.71 -2.06 -11.40
N HIS A 69 13.16 -2.46 -10.24
CA HIS A 69 13.66 -1.98 -8.94
C HIS A 69 15.09 -2.47 -8.65
N ARG A 70 15.41 -3.71 -9.01
CA ARG A 70 16.75 -4.27 -8.85
C ARG A 70 17.78 -3.57 -9.75
N ALA A 71 17.42 -3.29 -10.99
CA ALA A 71 18.28 -2.57 -11.93
C ALA A 71 18.66 -1.18 -11.40
N GLU A 72 17.72 -0.43 -10.81
CA GLU A 72 17.98 0.87 -10.20
C GLU A 72 18.92 0.78 -8.99
N GLN A 73 18.94 -0.35 -8.31
CA GLN A 73 19.85 -0.63 -7.21
C GLN A 73 21.19 -1.23 -7.67
N ASN A 74 21.44 -1.32 -8.99
CA ASN A 74 22.59 -1.99 -9.60
C ASN A 74 22.71 -3.47 -9.22
N LEU A 75 21.60 -4.15 -9.01
CA LEU A 75 21.50 -5.58 -8.77
C LEU A 75 21.15 -6.31 -10.08
N GLU A 76 21.65 -7.54 -10.24
CA GLU A 76 21.30 -8.39 -11.37
C GLU A 76 19.81 -8.77 -11.32
N GLU A 77 19.20 -8.94 -12.51
CA GLU A 77 17.84 -9.48 -12.62
C GLU A 77 17.76 -10.88 -11.99
N LEU A 78 16.63 -11.19 -11.41
CA LEU A 78 16.37 -12.55 -10.94
C LEU A 78 16.16 -13.49 -12.13
N SER A 79 16.74 -14.67 -12.06
CA SER A 79 16.36 -15.73 -12.99
C SER A 79 14.86 -16.06 -12.84
N THR A 80 14.25 -16.53 -13.91
CA THR A 80 12.82 -16.92 -13.88
C THR A 80 12.52 -17.92 -12.76
N VAL A 81 13.44 -18.84 -12.48
CA VAL A 81 13.25 -19.87 -11.43
C VAL A 81 13.30 -19.25 -10.03
N GLU A 82 14.24 -18.35 -9.77
CA GLU A 82 14.34 -17.62 -8.49
C GLU A 82 13.13 -16.76 -8.25
N PHE A 83 12.72 -15.97 -9.26
CA PHE A 83 11.53 -15.14 -9.15
C PHE A 83 10.27 -15.98 -8.91
N MET A 84 10.06 -17.06 -9.67
CA MET A 84 8.92 -17.97 -9.47
C MET A 84 8.85 -18.53 -8.04
N ARG A 85 10.00 -18.84 -7.45
CA ARG A 85 10.06 -19.32 -6.06
C ARG A 85 9.61 -18.24 -5.09
N LEU A 86 10.11 -17.02 -5.23
CA LEU A 86 9.73 -15.87 -4.40
C LEU A 86 8.24 -15.53 -4.56
N ALA A 87 7.76 -15.41 -5.79
CA ALA A 87 6.38 -15.07 -6.07
C ALA A 87 5.38 -16.11 -5.52
N ARG A 88 5.72 -17.41 -5.61
CA ARG A 88 4.88 -18.47 -5.04
C ARG A 88 4.86 -18.43 -3.51
N ALA A 89 6.00 -18.22 -2.87
CA ALA A 89 6.08 -18.13 -1.41
C ALA A 89 5.26 -16.93 -0.89
N ALA A 90 5.38 -15.76 -1.53
CA ALA A 90 4.60 -14.58 -1.18
C ALA A 90 3.07 -14.77 -1.47
N ALA A 91 2.72 -15.44 -2.57
CA ALA A 91 1.33 -15.76 -2.90
C ALA A 91 0.70 -16.72 -1.86
N GLU A 92 1.44 -17.72 -1.40
CA GLU A 92 1.00 -18.67 -0.38
C GLU A 92 0.68 -17.97 0.95
N GLN A 93 1.47 -16.99 1.37
CA GLN A 93 1.20 -16.17 2.58
C GLN A 93 -0.14 -15.45 2.50
N LEU A 94 -0.60 -15.17 1.28
CA LEU A 94 -1.84 -14.42 1.00
C LEU A 94 -3.00 -15.33 0.57
N ASP A 95 -2.90 -16.62 0.76
CA ASP A 95 -3.90 -17.62 0.35
C ASP A 95 -4.26 -17.51 -1.16
N LEU A 96 -3.26 -17.15 -2.00
CA LEU A 96 -3.39 -17.10 -3.45
C LEU A 96 -2.80 -18.37 -4.08
N THR A 97 -3.53 -18.96 -5.01
CA THR A 97 -3.08 -20.18 -5.69
C THR A 97 -1.99 -19.90 -6.72
N PRO A 98 -1.15 -20.89 -7.11
CA PRO A 98 -0.18 -20.71 -8.19
C PRO A 98 -0.82 -20.32 -9.54
N GLU A 99 -2.07 -20.74 -9.78
CA GLU A 99 -2.85 -20.40 -10.98
C GLU A 99 -3.18 -18.90 -11.01
N PHE A 100 -3.34 -18.27 -9.86
CA PHE A 100 -3.57 -16.83 -9.73
C PHE A 100 -2.47 -16.02 -10.42
N LEU A 101 -1.22 -16.43 -10.30
CA LEU A 101 -0.07 -15.75 -10.92
C LEU A 101 -0.07 -15.81 -12.45
N LYS A 102 -0.84 -16.73 -13.05
CA LYS A 102 -0.96 -16.88 -14.52
C LYS A 102 -2.09 -16.04 -15.10
N ARG A 103 -3.00 -15.53 -14.28
CA ARG A 103 -4.12 -14.70 -14.73
C ARG A 103 -3.62 -13.31 -15.11
N GLY A 104 -4.34 -12.62 -15.99
CA GLY A 104 -4.09 -11.21 -16.32
C GLY A 104 -4.19 -10.34 -15.07
N VAL A 105 -3.36 -9.29 -15.00
CA VAL A 105 -3.30 -8.37 -13.84
C VAL A 105 -4.67 -7.80 -13.54
N ASN A 106 -5.22 -8.14 -12.39
CA ASN A 106 -6.54 -7.73 -11.90
C ASN A 106 -7.73 -8.12 -12.82
N GLU A 107 -7.50 -8.84 -13.91
CA GLU A 107 -8.53 -9.21 -14.88
C GLU A 107 -9.52 -10.22 -14.28
N GLY A 108 -10.77 -9.79 -14.11
CA GLY A 108 -11.82 -10.60 -13.51
C GLY A 108 -11.55 -11.02 -12.06
N PHE A 109 -10.70 -10.29 -11.33
CA PHE A 109 -10.47 -10.54 -9.91
C PHE A 109 -11.64 -10.02 -9.08
N SER A 110 -11.99 -10.76 -8.04
CA SER A 110 -12.87 -10.27 -6.98
C SER A 110 -12.19 -9.10 -6.23
N GLY A 111 -12.97 -8.33 -5.48
CA GLY A 111 -12.40 -7.25 -4.65
C GLY A 111 -11.31 -7.73 -3.70
N GLY A 112 -11.54 -8.86 -3.04
CA GLY A 112 -10.56 -9.49 -2.14
C GLY A 112 -9.30 -9.97 -2.88
N GLU A 113 -9.43 -10.55 -4.07
CA GLU A 113 -8.28 -10.94 -4.89
C GLU A 113 -7.45 -9.72 -5.33
N LYS A 114 -8.09 -8.61 -5.73
CA LYS A 114 -7.42 -7.36 -6.10
C LYS A 114 -6.59 -6.83 -4.93
N LYS A 115 -7.16 -6.78 -3.73
CA LYS A 115 -6.46 -6.30 -2.54
C LYS A 115 -5.32 -7.22 -2.11
N ARG A 116 -5.51 -8.53 -2.14
CA ARG A 116 -4.41 -9.49 -1.89
C ARG A 116 -3.31 -9.38 -2.96
N ASN A 117 -3.65 -9.08 -4.22
CA ASN A 117 -2.67 -8.83 -5.27
C ASN A 117 -1.82 -7.57 -5.01
N GLU A 118 -2.40 -6.50 -4.45
CA GLU A 118 -1.65 -5.31 -4.05
C GLU A 118 -0.68 -5.62 -2.90
N ILE A 119 -1.11 -6.42 -1.91
CA ILE A 119 -0.21 -6.86 -0.84
C ILE A 119 0.89 -7.78 -1.39
N LEU A 120 0.58 -8.65 -2.37
CA LEU A 120 1.59 -9.47 -3.05
C LEU A 120 2.67 -8.60 -3.73
N GLN A 121 2.27 -7.52 -4.41
CA GLN A 121 3.21 -6.55 -4.98
C GLN A 121 4.08 -5.93 -3.89
N MET A 122 3.47 -5.45 -2.81
CA MET A 122 4.20 -4.86 -1.67
C MET A 122 5.24 -5.84 -1.08
N LEU A 123 4.87 -7.11 -0.87
CA LEU A 123 5.77 -8.14 -0.34
C LEU A 123 6.97 -8.41 -1.26
N LEU A 124 6.76 -8.36 -2.59
CA LEU A 124 7.82 -8.63 -3.58
C LEU A 124 8.74 -7.43 -3.83
N LEU A 125 8.20 -6.21 -3.75
CA LEU A 125 8.94 -4.98 -4.00
C LEU A 125 9.69 -4.45 -2.77
N GLU A 126 9.29 -4.88 -1.59
CA GLU A 126 9.87 -4.48 -0.29
C GLU A 126 10.09 -2.95 -0.18
N PRO A 127 9.03 -2.12 -0.36
CA PRO A 127 9.18 -0.67 -0.36
C PRO A 127 9.60 -0.12 1.02
N LYS A 128 10.26 1.04 1.03
CA LYS A 128 10.57 1.79 2.26
C LYS A 128 9.34 2.48 2.85
N LEU A 129 8.41 2.89 1.98
CA LEU A 129 7.14 3.50 2.33
C LEU A 129 6.02 2.84 1.54
N ALA A 130 5.18 2.08 2.21
CA ALA A 130 3.95 1.53 1.65
C ALA A 130 2.75 2.37 2.09
N ILE A 131 1.99 2.89 1.14
CA ILE A 131 0.74 3.61 1.39
C ILE A 131 -0.40 2.72 0.90
N LEU A 132 -1.26 2.29 1.83
CA LEU A 132 -2.38 1.40 1.57
C LEU A 132 -3.68 2.20 1.67
N ASP A 133 -4.23 2.60 0.51
CA ASP A 133 -5.43 3.46 0.45
C ASP A 133 -6.70 2.62 0.37
N GLU A 134 -7.45 2.59 1.48
CA GLU A 134 -8.71 1.84 1.64
C GLU A 134 -8.59 0.35 1.25
N THR A 135 -7.47 -0.28 1.61
CA THR A 135 -7.20 -1.68 1.29
C THR A 135 -8.15 -2.66 2.01
N ASP A 136 -8.84 -2.21 3.03
CA ASP A 136 -9.85 -2.93 3.80
C ASP A 136 -11.28 -2.79 3.25
N SER A 137 -11.50 -1.90 2.29
CA SER A 137 -12.84 -1.63 1.74
C SER A 137 -13.39 -2.82 0.96
N GLY A 138 -14.60 -3.26 1.30
CA GLY A 138 -15.31 -4.34 0.60
C GLY A 138 -14.76 -5.74 0.82
N LEU A 139 -13.87 -5.93 1.80
CA LEU A 139 -13.36 -7.24 2.17
C LEU A 139 -14.31 -7.95 3.15
N ASP A 140 -14.44 -9.26 2.97
CA ASP A 140 -14.95 -10.15 4.01
C ASP A 140 -13.90 -10.33 5.13
N ILE A 141 -14.29 -11.00 6.22
CA ILE A 141 -13.44 -11.16 7.40
C ILE A 141 -12.16 -11.95 7.07
N ASP A 142 -12.27 -12.99 6.25
CA ASP A 142 -11.14 -13.87 5.93
C ASP A 142 -10.11 -13.14 5.05
N ALA A 143 -10.57 -12.40 4.03
CA ALA A 143 -9.72 -11.58 3.18
C ALA A 143 -9.06 -10.44 3.99
N LEU A 144 -9.79 -9.83 4.93
CA LEU A 144 -9.25 -8.80 5.82
C LEU A 144 -8.12 -9.34 6.71
N GLN A 145 -8.31 -10.52 7.30
CA GLN A 145 -7.29 -11.17 8.11
C GLN A 145 -6.05 -11.52 7.29
N THR A 146 -6.24 -12.04 6.07
CA THR A 146 -5.14 -12.36 5.16
C THR A 146 -4.33 -11.12 4.78
N VAL A 147 -5.01 -10.02 4.42
CA VAL A 147 -4.37 -8.72 4.15
C VAL A 147 -3.61 -8.21 5.37
N ALA A 148 -4.22 -8.24 6.55
CA ALA A 148 -3.59 -7.79 7.78
C ALA A 148 -2.36 -8.64 8.14
N ARG A 149 -2.42 -9.96 7.92
CA ARG A 149 -1.26 -10.85 8.09
C ARG A 149 -0.10 -10.44 7.18
N GLY A 150 -0.36 -10.22 5.89
CA GLY A 150 0.67 -9.78 4.95
C GLY A 150 1.28 -8.42 5.34
N VAL A 151 0.47 -7.47 5.81
CA VAL A 151 0.95 -6.18 6.30
C VAL A 151 1.83 -6.35 7.55
N ASN A 152 1.43 -7.17 8.51
CA ASN A 152 2.20 -7.41 9.74
C ASN A 152 3.52 -8.13 9.45
N GLU A 153 3.54 -9.09 8.53
CA GLU A 153 4.76 -9.81 8.11
C GLU A 153 5.74 -8.88 7.39
N PHE A 154 5.22 -7.93 6.60
CA PHE A 154 6.04 -6.92 5.93
C PHE A 154 6.61 -5.89 6.91
N SER A 155 5.86 -5.54 7.96
CA SER A 155 6.22 -4.48 8.91
C SER A 155 7.51 -4.80 9.68
N ASN A 156 8.50 -3.92 9.59
CA ASN A 156 9.77 -4.01 10.32
C ASN A 156 10.31 -2.62 10.67
N HIS A 157 11.53 -2.54 11.21
CA HIS A 157 12.14 -1.27 11.63
C HIS A 157 12.67 -0.41 10.46
N ASP A 158 12.81 -0.99 9.28
CA ASP A 158 13.42 -0.33 8.11
C ASP A 158 12.38 0.20 7.13
N ASN A 159 11.07 -0.07 7.36
CA ASN A 159 9.99 0.40 6.52
C ASN A 159 8.92 1.19 7.29
N CYS A 160 8.13 1.95 6.55
CA CYS A 160 6.98 2.69 7.04
C CYS A 160 5.73 2.26 6.28
N ILE A 161 4.65 1.98 7.01
CA ILE A 161 3.35 1.65 6.42
C ILE A 161 2.36 2.73 6.83
N VAL A 162 1.73 3.36 5.85
CA VAL A 162 0.64 4.32 6.04
C VAL A 162 -0.67 3.66 5.61
N LEU A 163 -1.53 3.38 6.57
CA LEU A 163 -2.86 2.85 6.33
C LEU A 163 -3.86 4.00 6.24
N VAL A 164 -4.50 4.18 5.10
CA VAL A 164 -5.65 5.08 4.94
C VAL A 164 -6.91 4.24 4.99
N THR A 165 -7.69 4.41 6.05
CA THR A 165 -8.92 3.64 6.25
C THR A 165 -10.04 4.51 6.84
N HIS A 166 -11.26 4.10 6.59
CA HIS A 166 -12.48 4.58 7.24
C HIS A 166 -13.01 3.57 8.26
N TYR A 167 -12.44 2.38 8.32
CA TYR A 167 -12.92 1.27 9.12
C TYR A 167 -11.89 0.87 10.17
N GLN A 168 -12.34 0.71 11.39
CA GLN A 168 -11.48 0.30 12.49
C GLN A 168 -11.20 -1.20 12.52
N ARG A 169 -11.99 -2.00 11.80
CA ARG A 169 -11.82 -3.47 11.78
C ARG A 169 -10.39 -3.92 11.43
N LEU A 170 -9.67 -3.12 10.63
CA LEU A 170 -8.27 -3.40 10.31
C LEU A 170 -7.37 -3.24 11.55
N LEU A 171 -7.71 -2.32 12.46
CA LEU A 171 -6.95 -2.07 13.69
C LEU A 171 -7.12 -3.17 14.76
N ASP A 172 -8.07 -4.10 14.56
CA ASP A 172 -8.18 -5.30 15.39
C ASP A 172 -7.05 -6.29 15.07
N TYR A 173 -6.48 -6.21 13.87
CA TYR A 173 -5.46 -7.12 13.36
C TYR A 173 -4.09 -6.45 13.17
N ILE A 174 -4.04 -5.12 12.99
CA ILE A 174 -2.82 -4.33 12.81
C ILE A 174 -2.75 -3.29 13.91
N GLU A 175 -1.68 -3.29 14.70
CA GLU A 175 -1.47 -2.29 15.75
C GLU A 175 -0.67 -1.10 15.21
N PRO A 176 -1.28 0.10 15.07
CA PRO A 176 -0.59 1.27 14.59
C PRO A 176 0.29 1.87 15.68
N ASN A 177 1.48 2.35 15.31
CA ASN A 177 2.32 3.17 16.19
C ASN A 177 1.72 4.57 16.40
N TYR A 178 1.11 5.13 15.35
CA TYR A 178 0.49 6.45 15.36
C TYR A 178 -0.83 6.44 14.62
N VAL A 179 -1.77 7.25 15.10
CA VAL A 179 -3.06 7.52 14.46
C VAL A 179 -3.16 9.01 14.21
N HIS A 180 -3.39 9.39 12.94
CA HIS A 180 -3.58 10.76 12.52
C HIS A 180 -4.99 10.97 12.02
N VAL A 181 -5.68 11.96 12.55
CA VAL A 181 -7.04 12.33 12.14
C VAL A 181 -6.97 13.52 11.20
N MET A 182 -7.49 13.32 9.98
CA MET A 182 -7.55 14.40 8.99
C MET A 182 -8.95 14.99 8.88
N VAL A 183 -9.04 16.31 9.05
CA VAL A 183 -10.24 17.11 8.84
C VAL A 183 -9.89 18.25 7.89
N ASP A 184 -10.67 18.42 6.83
CA ASP A 184 -10.53 19.50 5.84
C ASP A 184 -9.10 19.70 5.31
N GLY A 185 -8.43 18.58 5.00
CA GLY A 185 -7.08 18.56 4.43
C GLY A 185 -5.96 18.83 5.43
N LYS A 186 -6.26 18.87 6.74
CA LYS A 186 -5.28 19.10 7.81
C LYS A 186 -5.27 17.94 8.80
N ILE A 187 -4.10 17.67 9.38
CA ILE A 187 -4.02 16.78 10.54
C ILE A 187 -4.52 17.54 11.75
N ALA A 188 -5.72 17.22 12.21
CA ALA A 188 -6.34 17.84 13.36
C ALA A 188 -5.85 17.26 14.68
N LEU A 189 -5.65 15.94 14.73
CA LEU A 189 -5.19 15.23 15.93
C LEU A 189 -4.16 14.15 15.55
N THR A 190 -3.29 13.87 16.49
CA THR A 190 -2.35 12.76 16.43
C THR A 190 -2.33 12.05 17.79
N GLY A 191 -2.41 10.72 17.75
CA GLY A 191 -2.40 9.89 18.96
C GLY A 191 -2.00 8.46 18.67
N ASP A 192 -2.29 7.57 19.58
CA ASP A 192 -2.10 6.13 19.49
C ASP A 192 -3.41 5.40 19.10
N LYS A 193 -3.43 4.07 19.22
CA LYS A 193 -4.61 3.24 18.97
C LYS A 193 -5.84 3.69 19.78
N LYS A 194 -5.67 4.29 20.97
CA LYS A 194 -6.80 4.75 21.80
C LYS A 194 -7.56 5.88 21.12
N LEU A 195 -6.87 6.77 20.40
CA LEU A 195 -7.53 7.82 19.61
C LEU A 195 -8.48 7.22 18.58
N ALA A 196 -8.10 6.12 17.91
CA ALA A 196 -8.99 5.45 16.97
C ALA A 196 -10.24 4.89 17.65
N LEU A 197 -10.10 4.28 18.83
CA LEU A 197 -11.24 3.76 19.62
C LEU A 197 -12.16 4.87 20.12
N GLU A 198 -11.61 6.01 20.51
CA GLU A 198 -12.40 7.20 20.91
C GLU A 198 -13.23 7.75 19.74
N LEU A 199 -12.64 7.78 18.54
CA LEU A 199 -13.34 8.19 17.33
C LEU A 199 -14.50 7.26 16.96
N GLU A 200 -14.32 5.95 17.16
CA GLU A 200 -15.40 4.98 16.94
C GLU A 200 -16.56 5.21 17.91
N SER A 201 -16.22 5.40 19.17
CA SER A 201 -17.21 5.53 20.25
C SER A 201 -17.96 6.85 20.20
N ASN A 202 -17.28 7.96 19.89
CA ASN A 202 -17.77 9.32 20.03
C ASN A 202 -18.05 10.03 18.69
N GLY A 203 -17.68 9.40 17.57
CA GLY A 203 -17.74 10.03 16.24
C GLY A 203 -16.71 11.16 16.09
N TYR A 204 -16.85 11.95 15.01
CA TYR A 204 -15.90 13.02 14.66
C TYR A 204 -16.38 14.41 15.12
N GLY A 205 -17.59 14.56 15.64
CA GLY A 205 -18.21 15.85 15.94
C GLY A 205 -17.44 16.70 16.93
N TRP A 206 -16.79 16.08 17.91
CA TRP A 206 -16.01 16.78 18.94
C TRP A 206 -14.67 17.34 18.45
N ILE A 207 -14.20 16.93 17.25
CA ILE A 207 -12.93 17.41 16.67
C ILE A 207 -13.11 18.75 15.96
N THR A 208 -14.30 19.04 15.46
CA THR A 208 -14.61 20.25 14.69
C THR A 208 -14.87 21.47 15.58
N ASP A 209 -15.04 21.27 16.87
CA ASP A 209 -15.35 22.33 17.85
C ASP A 209 -14.10 22.88 18.56
N THR A 210 -12.89 22.48 18.10
CA THR A 210 -11.59 22.95 18.61
C THR A 210 -10.84 23.76 17.55
#